data_57f7cfe7a59144e115413b706531db3c
#
_entry.id   57f7cfe7a59144e115413b706531db3c
#
_cell.length_a   1.000
_cell.length_b   1.000
_cell.length_c   1.000
_cell.angle_alpha   90.00
_cell.angle_beta   90.00
_cell.angle_gamma   90.00
#
_symmetry.space_group_name_H-M   'P 1'
#
loop_
_entity.id
_entity.type
_entity.pdbx_description
1 polymer ?
#
loop_
_entity_poly.entity_id
_entity_poly.type
_entity_poly.pdbx_seq_one_letter_code
_entity_poly.pdbx_strand_id
1 'polypeptide(L)'
;WRTNVLPQWTAQGVIXEVKKEECHVVSPLYLKEEPSKFRPIWDGRYVNSFIEVPRLKYETLRDVRLMLSEGCKSVAFDLKSGYHAISIEPESRKYFCF
;
A
#
# COMPACT_ATOMS: atom_id res chain seq x y z
N TRP A 1 0.64 12.90 -15.28
CA TRP A 1 0.74 12.45 -13.89
C TRP A 1 2.14 11.95 -13.58
N ARG A 2 2.85 11.50 -14.63
CA ARG A 2 4.23 11.08 -14.43
C ARG A 2 5.11 12.20 -13.91
N THR A 3 4.84 13.43 -14.36
CA THR A 3 5.64 14.57 -13.94
C THR A 3 5.30 15.04 -12.53
N ASN A 4 4.16 14.58 -11.97
CA ASN A 4 3.75 15.03 -10.64
C ASN A 4 3.86 13.93 -9.60
N VAL A 5 3.35 12.73 -9.91
CA VAL A 5 3.24 11.67 -8.93
C VAL A 5 4.55 10.91 -8.73
N LEU A 6 5.17 10.47 -9.83
CA LEU A 6 6.39 9.67 -9.70
C LEU A 6 7.53 10.46 -9.06
N PRO A 7 7.80 11.71 -9.49
CA PRO A 7 8.84 12.49 -8.81
C PRO A 7 8.52 12.72 -7.34
N GLN A 8 7.26 12.94 -7.01
CA GLN A 8 6.88 13.15 -5.63
C GLN A 8 7.12 11.90 -4.80
N TRP A 9 6.74 10.74 -5.33
CA TRP A 9 6.96 9.48 -4.63
C TRP A 9 8.44 9.20 -4.45
N THR A 10 9.24 9.53 -5.46
CA THR A 10 10.69 9.35 -5.35
C THR A 10 11.26 10.24 -4.26
N ALA A 11 10.83 11.50 -4.23
CA ALA A 11 11.31 12.44 -3.22
C ALA A 11 10.89 12.01 -1.82
N GLN A 12 9.75 11.37 -1.69
CA GLN A 12 9.26 10.92 -0.39
C GLN A 12 9.84 9.56 0.02
N GLY A 13 10.64 8.95 -0.84
CA GLY A 13 11.21 7.65 -0.53
C GLY A 13 10.26 6.49 -0.69
N VAL A 14 9.16 6.72 -1.39
CA VAL A 14 8.17 5.65 -1.59
C VAL A 14 8.63 4.68 -2.67
N ILE A 15 9.28 5.20 -3.72
CA ILE A 15 9.78 4.38 -4.82
C ILE A 15 11.22 4.76 -5.14
N UNK A 16 11.77 3.88 -5.86
CA UNK A 16 13.01 4.16 -6.17
C UNK A 16 13.19 3.76 -7.50
N GLU A 17 14.18 4.33 -8.17
CA GLU A 17 14.52 3.98 -9.53
C GLU A 17 15.56 2.86 -9.56
N VAL A 18 15.32 1.84 -10.34
CA VAL A 18 16.24 0.70 -10.42
C VAL A 18 16.47 0.34 -11.88
N LYS A 19 17.55 -0.40 -12.12
CA LYS A 19 17.84 -0.88 -13.46
C LYS A 19 16.96 -2.08 -13.79
N LYS A 20 16.67 -2.23 -15.07
CA LYS A 20 15.81 -3.33 -15.52
C LYS A 20 16.36 -4.69 -15.07
N GLU A 21 17.67 -4.82 -15.04
CA GLU A 21 18.31 -6.08 -14.68
C GLU A 21 18.09 -6.44 -13.21
N GLU A 22 17.75 -5.46 -12.39
CA GLU A 22 17.50 -5.71 -10.98
C GLU A 22 16.08 -6.15 -10.69
N CYS A 23 15.20 -6.12 -11.66
CA CYS A 23 13.80 -6.48 -11.49
C CYS A 23 13.58 -7.95 -11.83
N HIS A 24 12.97 -8.68 -10.92
CA HIS A 24 12.56 -10.05 -11.19
C HIS A 24 11.16 -10.10 -11.78
N VAL A 25 10.27 -9.24 -11.30
CA VAL A 25 8.91 -9.17 -11.78
C VAL A 25 8.57 -7.71 -12.02
N VAL A 26 8.02 -7.41 -13.19
CA VAL A 26 7.54 -6.07 -13.51
C VAL A 26 6.03 -6.14 -13.69
N SER A 27 5.30 -5.45 -12.83
CA SER A 27 3.85 -5.46 -12.87
C SER A 27 3.33 -4.15 -13.47
N PRO A 28 2.17 -4.20 -14.11
CA PRO A 28 1.64 -2.98 -14.74
C PRO A 28 1.27 -1.91 -13.71
N LEU A 29 1.51 -0.68 -14.07
CA LEU A 29 1.06 0.48 -13.31
C LEU A 29 0.23 1.35 -14.24
N TYR A 30 -1.00 1.64 -13.85
CA TYR A 30 -1.87 2.45 -14.69
C TYR A 30 -2.68 3.40 -13.85
N LEU A 31 -3.32 4.35 -14.53
CA LEU A 31 -4.14 5.34 -13.87
C LEU A 31 -5.61 4.99 -13.98
N LYS A 32 -6.29 5.05 -12.86
CA LYS A 32 -7.75 4.93 -12.84
C LYS A 32 -8.33 6.31 -12.70
N GLU A 33 -9.21 6.65 -13.62
CA GLU A 33 -9.86 7.95 -13.59
C GLU A 33 -11.06 7.92 -12.65
N GLU A 34 -11.10 8.85 -11.73
CA GLU A 34 -12.22 9.03 -10.81
C GLU A 34 -12.75 10.44 -10.97
N PRO A 35 -14.00 10.68 -10.53
CA PRO A 35 -14.61 11.98 -10.80
C PRO A 35 -13.79 13.20 -10.40
N SER A 36 -13.04 13.10 -9.30
CA SER A 36 -12.31 14.26 -8.81
C SER A 36 -10.80 14.12 -8.90
N LYS A 37 -10.28 12.94 -9.31
CA LYS A 37 -8.85 12.75 -9.31
C LYS A 37 -8.46 11.51 -10.10
N PHE A 38 -7.17 11.36 -10.33
CA PHE A 38 -6.61 10.15 -10.91
C PHE A 38 -5.94 9.34 -9.81
N ARG A 39 -6.18 8.04 -9.83
CA ARG A 39 -5.59 7.15 -8.83
C ARG A 39 -4.66 6.16 -9.50
N PRO A 40 -3.37 6.14 -9.14
CA PRO A 40 -2.47 5.14 -9.70
C PRO A 40 -2.80 3.76 -9.13
N ILE A 41 -2.83 2.77 -10.01
CA ILE A 41 -3.13 1.39 -9.65
C ILE A 41 -1.96 0.52 -10.08
N TRP A 42 -1.38 -0.18 -9.11
CA TRP A 42 -0.34 -1.17 -9.38
C TRP A 42 -1.00 -2.54 -9.40
N ASP A 43 -0.89 -3.22 -10.54
CA ASP A 43 -1.57 -4.50 -10.71
C ASP A 43 -0.66 -5.63 -10.26
N GLY A 44 -0.78 -6.03 -9.02
CA GLY A 44 0.07 -7.06 -8.44
C GLY A 44 -0.54 -8.45 -8.44
N ARG A 45 -1.52 -8.71 -9.29
CA ARG A 45 -2.18 -10.01 -9.27
C ARG A 45 -1.22 -11.15 -9.55
N TYR A 46 -0.28 -10.97 -10.46
CA TYR A 46 0.68 -12.01 -10.76
C TYR A 46 1.56 -12.32 -9.55
N VAL A 47 2.10 -11.28 -8.94
CA VAL A 47 2.94 -11.47 -7.75
C VAL A 47 2.12 -12.08 -6.62
N ASN A 48 0.89 -11.61 -6.45
CA ASN A 48 0.05 -12.10 -5.37
C ASN A 48 -0.25 -13.58 -5.48
N SER A 49 -0.22 -14.13 -6.68
CA SER A 49 -0.49 -15.55 -6.86
C SER A 49 0.60 -16.44 -6.27
N PHE A 50 1.76 -15.88 -5.97
CA PHE A 50 2.87 -16.61 -5.37
C PHE A 50 3.03 -16.33 -3.88
N ILE A 51 2.25 -15.40 -3.34
CA ILE A 51 2.40 -15.01 -1.94
C ILE A 51 1.41 -15.78 -1.09
N GLU A 52 1.93 -16.41 -0.05
CA GLU A 52 1.11 -17.10 0.93
C GLU A 52 0.68 -16.11 1.99
N VAL A 53 -0.62 -15.86 2.08
CA VAL A 53 -1.14 -14.88 3.03
C VAL A 53 -1.70 -15.60 4.24
N PRO A 54 -1.13 -15.36 5.42
CA PRO A 54 -1.67 -16.00 6.61
C PRO A 54 -3.08 -15.47 6.93
N ARG A 55 -3.87 -16.36 7.51
CA ARG A 55 -5.23 -15.97 7.90
C ARG A 55 -5.17 -14.94 9.03
N LEU A 56 -5.91 -13.85 8.88
CA LEU A 56 -5.88 -12.78 9.85
C LEU A 56 -7.32 -12.37 10.19
N LYS A 57 -7.57 -12.26 11.49
CA LYS A 57 -8.90 -11.89 11.96
C LYS A 57 -8.81 -10.54 12.66
N TYR A 58 -9.51 -9.56 12.11
CA TYR A 58 -9.54 -8.24 12.71
C TYR A 58 -10.62 -8.15 13.78
N GLU A 59 -10.46 -7.19 14.67
CA GLU A 59 -11.46 -6.93 15.69
C GLU A 59 -12.77 -6.51 15.04
N THR A 60 -13.86 -6.98 15.65
CA THR A 60 -15.20 -6.68 15.17
C THR A 60 -15.88 -5.70 16.12
N LEU A 61 -17.07 -5.25 15.73
CA LEU A 61 -17.86 -4.39 16.62
C LEU A 61 -18.21 -5.10 17.92
N ARG A 62 -18.35 -6.42 17.86
CA ARG A 62 -18.60 -7.17 19.11
C ARG A 62 -17.42 -7.02 20.07
N ASP A 63 -16.20 -7.10 19.54
CA ASP A 63 -15.01 -6.93 20.37
C ASP A 63 -14.97 -5.53 20.97
N VAL A 64 -15.34 -4.52 20.19
CA VAL A 64 -15.36 -3.15 20.68
C VAL A 64 -16.36 -3.00 21.81
N ARG A 65 -17.54 -3.61 21.65
CA ARG A 65 -18.56 -3.53 22.70
C ARG A 65 -18.06 -4.06 24.03
N LEU A 66 -17.27 -5.13 23.99
CA LEU A 66 -16.75 -5.73 25.21
C LEU A 66 -15.70 -4.84 25.89
N MET A 67 -15.07 -3.95 25.13
CA MET A 67 -14.04 -3.07 25.66
C MET A 67 -14.58 -1.74 26.17
N LEU A 68 -15.80 -1.39 25.77
CA LEU A 68 -16.36 -0.10 26.13
C LEU A 68 -17.09 -0.18 27.48
N SER A 69 -17.02 0.91 28.21
CA SER A 69 -17.77 1.06 29.47
C SER A 69 -18.33 2.47 29.52
N GLU A 70 -19.29 2.64 30.44
CA GLU A 70 -19.93 3.95 30.58
C GLU A 70 -18.91 4.99 31.02
N GLY A 71 -18.92 6.13 30.31
CA GLY A 71 -18.03 7.23 30.65
C GLY A 71 -16.64 7.14 30.01
N CYS A 72 -16.36 6.08 29.29
CA CYS A 72 -15.06 5.97 28.64
C CYS A 72 -14.94 6.98 27.51
N LYS A 73 -13.71 7.32 27.17
CA LYS A 73 -13.43 8.28 26.12
C LYS A 73 -12.74 7.56 24.96
N SER A 74 -12.87 8.11 23.78
CA SER A 74 -12.25 7.51 22.61
C SER A 74 -11.59 8.57 21.75
N VAL A 75 -10.65 8.12 20.93
CA VAL A 75 -9.96 9.00 20.00
C VAL A 75 -9.84 8.25 18.68
N ALA A 76 -9.96 9.00 17.58
CA ALA A 76 -9.86 8.42 16.26
C ALA A 76 -8.67 9.05 15.53
N PHE A 77 -7.96 8.24 14.76
CA PHE A 77 -6.86 8.73 13.95
C PHE A 77 -6.79 7.92 12.68
N ASP A 78 -6.10 8.47 11.71
CA ASP A 78 -5.95 7.82 10.41
C ASP A 78 -4.54 8.09 9.89
N LEU A 79 -4.00 7.12 9.16
CA LEU A 79 -2.66 7.25 8.60
C LEU A 79 -2.75 7.88 7.21
N LYS A 80 -2.03 8.96 7.00
CA LYS A 80 -1.93 9.54 5.67
C LYS A 80 -1.07 8.64 4.81
N SER A 81 -1.64 8.19 3.66
CA SER A 81 -0.95 7.29 2.76
C SER A 81 -0.44 6.06 3.51
N GLY A 82 -1.35 5.37 4.18
CA GLY A 82 -0.97 4.31 5.10
C GLY A 82 -0.12 3.22 4.50
N TYR A 83 -0.44 2.80 3.26
CA TYR A 83 0.36 1.75 2.62
C TYR A 83 1.80 2.20 2.39
N HIS A 84 2.01 3.47 2.08
CA HIS A 84 3.36 3.99 1.83
C HIS A 84 4.19 4.08 3.11
N ALA A 85 3.56 3.99 4.27
CA ALA A 85 4.28 4.04 5.53
C ALA A 85 4.91 2.70 5.90
N ILE A 86 4.57 1.64 5.18
CA ILE A 86 5.08 0.30 5.46
C ILE A 86 6.08 -0.08 4.38
N SER A 87 7.33 -0.27 4.79
CA SER A 87 8.40 -0.57 3.84
C SER A 87 8.40 -2.04 3.44
N ILE A 88 8.81 -2.28 2.21
CA ILE A 88 9.02 -3.65 1.73
C ILE A 88 10.48 -4.01 2.01
N GLU A 89 10.71 -5.21 2.54
CA GLU A 89 12.05 -5.70 2.80
C GLU A 89 12.92 -5.56 1.55
N PRO A 90 14.15 -5.04 1.70
CA PRO A 90 14.96 -4.76 0.52
C PRO A 90 15.12 -5.92 -0.45
N GLU A 91 15.28 -7.13 0.05
CA GLU A 91 15.49 -8.28 -0.82
C GLU A 91 14.24 -8.69 -1.58
N SER A 92 13.07 -8.25 -1.12
CA SER A 92 11.82 -8.56 -1.78
C SER A 92 11.39 -7.51 -2.78
N ARG A 93 12.05 -6.37 -2.81
CA ARG A 93 11.62 -5.25 -3.66
C ARG A 93 11.71 -5.57 -5.14
N LYS A 94 12.58 -6.50 -5.51
CA LYS A 94 12.74 -6.88 -6.91
C LYS A 94 11.51 -7.54 -7.52
N TYR A 95 10.56 -7.92 -6.68
CA TYR A 95 9.30 -8.50 -7.14
C TYR A 95 8.18 -7.47 -7.29
N PHE A 96 8.45 -6.21 -6.94
CA PHE A 96 7.43 -5.17 -6.94
C PHE A 96 7.76 -4.02 -7.86
N CYS A 97 8.42 -4.30 -8.96
CA CYS A 97 8.77 -3.29 -9.95
C CYS A 97 7.58 -2.96 -10.86
N PHE A 98 7.68 -1.79 -11.48
CA PHE A 98 6.71 -1.38 -12.49
C PHE A 98 7.36 -0.51 -13.55
#